data_42337073a2e9cd0080d7ee470194925a
#
_entry.id   42337073a2e9cd0080d7ee470194925a
#
_cell.length_a   1.000
_cell.length_b   1.000
_cell.length_c   1.000
_cell.angle_alpha   90.00
_cell.angle_beta   90.00
_cell.angle_gamma   90.00
#
_symmetry.space_group_name_H-M   'P 1'
#
loop_
_entity.id
_entity.type
_entity.pdbx_description
1 polymer ?
#
loop_
_entity_poly.entity_id
_entity_poly.type
_entity_poly.pdbx_seq_one_letter_code
_entity_poly.pdbx_strand_id
1 'polypeptide(L)'
;MNEKKIKIGVLGGSFDPAHKGHLAISKEAKKRFNLKKIIWAITKKNPFKIESKTSISTRITYCKKIIGLNSFIKVKFYENIIKSNKTIDLINHLKKNKSIEIYFLMGADNLITFHKWHKSKSISQKCNILVFDRHGYKKNSLKSKTFKRLNKSILKFIKFKKVNISSSQLRKI
;
A
#
# COMPACT_ATOMS: atom_id res chain seq x y z
N MET A 1 11.56 24.50 17.05
CA MET A 1 10.36 24.42 16.18
C MET A 1 10.24 23.01 15.61
N ASN A 2 9.13 22.33 15.81
CA ASN A 2 8.92 21.03 15.15
C ASN A 2 8.65 21.29 13.66
N GLU A 3 9.62 21.02 12.81
CA GLU A 3 9.42 21.09 11.37
C GLU A 3 8.27 20.18 10.94
N LYS A 4 7.31 20.75 10.21
CA LYS A 4 6.14 20.04 9.72
C LYS A 4 6.57 18.97 8.73
N LYS A 5 6.48 17.70 9.13
CA LYS A 5 6.87 16.56 8.28
C LYS A 5 6.03 16.49 7.00
N ILE A 6 6.69 16.12 5.90
CA ILE A 6 6.05 15.88 4.61
C ILE A 6 5.33 14.52 4.66
N LYS A 7 4.01 14.54 4.50
CA LYS A 7 3.20 13.32 4.48
C LYS A 7 3.28 12.63 3.12
N ILE A 8 3.68 11.36 3.11
CA ILE A 8 3.73 10.54 1.91
C ILE A 8 2.93 9.25 2.09
N GLY A 9 2.26 8.82 1.04
CA GLY A 9 1.62 7.51 0.99
C GLY A 9 2.55 6.45 0.40
N VAL A 10 2.42 5.21 0.86
CA VAL A 10 3.10 4.05 0.28
C VAL A 10 2.06 2.96 0.05
N LEU A 11 1.84 2.58 -1.19
CA LEU A 11 0.99 1.46 -1.58
C LEU A 11 1.88 0.34 -2.12
N GLY A 12 2.01 -0.74 -1.36
CA GLY A 12 2.76 -1.93 -1.76
C GLY A 12 1.91 -2.93 -2.52
N GLY A 13 2.48 -3.59 -3.50
CA GLY A 13 1.78 -4.64 -4.23
C GLY A 13 2.58 -5.21 -5.40
N SER A 14 2.12 -6.34 -5.94
CA SER A 14 2.68 -6.90 -7.17
C SER A 14 2.30 -6.07 -8.40
N PHE A 15 1.15 -5.39 -8.36
CA PHE A 15 0.58 -4.64 -9.49
C PHE A 15 0.55 -5.45 -10.79
N ASP A 16 0.04 -6.66 -10.72
CA ASP A 16 0.01 -7.61 -11.84
C ASP A 16 -1.43 -8.07 -12.17
N PRO A 17 -2.16 -7.28 -12.96
CA PRO A 17 -1.86 -5.91 -13.36
C PRO A 17 -2.27 -4.86 -12.32
N ALA A 18 -1.75 -3.64 -12.46
CA ALA A 18 -2.32 -2.46 -11.82
C ALA A 18 -3.74 -2.21 -12.34
N HIS A 19 -4.60 -1.58 -11.56
CA HIS A 19 -5.99 -1.32 -11.98
C HIS A 19 -6.56 -0.05 -11.33
N LYS A 20 -7.73 0.37 -11.81
CA LYS A 20 -8.43 1.58 -11.32
C LYS A 20 -8.65 1.60 -9.80
N GLY A 21 -8.74 0.43 -9.15
CA GLY A 21 -8.83 0.34 -7.69
C GLY A 21 -7.60 0.89 -6.96
N HIS A 22 -6.39 0.60 -7.47
CA HIS A 22 -5.16 1.17 -6.92
C HIS A 22 -5.13 2.70 -7.07
N LEU A 23 -5.58 3.20 -8.22
CA LEU A 23 -5.67 4.63 -8.47
C LEU A 23 -6.70 5.30 -7.55
N ALA A 24 -7.88 4.69 -7.38
CA ALA A 24 -8.95 5.20 -6.51
C ALA A 24 -8.49 5.31 -5.05
N ILE A 25 -7.85 4.26 -4.51
CA ILE A 25 -7.24 4.27 -3.17
C ILE A 25 -6.22 5.41 -3.04
N SER A 26 -5.37 5.60 -4.04
CA SER A 26 -4.35 6.64 -4.03
C SER A 26 -4.95 8.04 -4.02
N LYS A 27 -5.95 8.30 -4.87
CA LYS A 27 -6.65 9.59 -4.91
C LYS A 27 -7.35 9.89 -3.59
N GLU A 28 -8.03 8.91 -3.02
CA GLU A 28 -8.75 9.06 -1.77
C GLU A 28 -7.82 9.32 -0.59
N ALA A 29 -6.71 8.56 -0.50
CA ALA A 29 -5.70 8.78 0.52
C ALA A 29 -5.08 10.17 0.42
N LYS A 30 -4.70 10.62 -0.79
CA LYS A 30 -4.16 11.96 -1.02
C LYS A 30 -5.11 13.03 -0.52
N LYS A 31 -6.39 12.94 -0.90
CA LYS A 31 -7.43 13.93 -0.55
C LYS A 31 -7.67 13.98 0.96
N ARG A 32 -7.91 12.84 1.62
CA ARG A 32 -8.30 12.80 3.04
C ARG A 32 -7.16 13.11 3.99
N PHE A 33 -5.92 12.75 3.65
CA PHE A 33 -4.78 12.88 4.55
C PHE A 33 -3.78 13.96 4.11
N ASN A 34 -4.11 14.71 3.06
CA ASN A 34 -3.25 15.76 2.49
C ASN A 34 -1.83 15.25 2.18
N LEU A 35 -1.75 14.10 1.50
CA LEU A 35 -0.47 13.49 1.15
C LEU A 35 0.16 14.24 -0.02
N LYS A 36 1.44 14.61 0.10
CA LYS A 36 2.18 15.30 -0.96
C LYS A 36 2.37 14.41 -2.19
N LYS A 37 2.70 13.14 -1.96
CA LYS A 37 2.89 12.13 -3.02
C LYS A 37 2.52 10.75 -2.51
N ILE A 38 2.29 9.84 -3.47
CA ILE A 38 2.08 8.41 -3.17
C ILE A 38 3.09 7.60 -3.98
N ILE A 39 3.74 6.67 -3.32
CA ILE A 39 4.67 5.72 -3.93
C ILE A 39 3.93 4.41 -4.14
N TRP A 40 3.83 3.96 -5.38
CA TRP A 40 3.48 2.59 -5.72
C TRP A 40 4.76 1.76 -5.67
N ALA A 41 4.96 1.05 -4.57
CA ALA A 41 6.13 0.21 -4.34
C ALA A 41 5.86 -1.19 -4.86
N ILE A 42 6.40 -1.51 -6.04
CA ILE A 42 6.23 -2.82 -6.68
C ILE A 42 7.05 -3.85 -5.91
N THR A 43 6.45 -5.02 -5.62
CA THR A 43 7.16 -6.19 -5.10
C THR A 43 7.28 -7.27 -6.17
N LYS A 44 8.43 -7.94 -6.22
CA LYS A 44 8.66 -9.07 -7.13
C LYS A 44 7.72 -10.22 -6.79
N LYS A 45 7.62 -10.56 -5.50
CA LYS A 45 6.79 -11.65 -5.00
C LYS A 45 6.06 -11.23 -3.72
N ASN A 46 4.74 -11.38 -3.72
CA ASN A 46 3.95 -11.27 -2.49
C ASN A 46 3.88 -12.66 -1.84
N PRO A 47 4.38 -12.85 -0.60
CA PRO A 47 4.42 -14.18 0.04
C PRO A 47 3.04 -14.80 0.28
N PHE A 48 1.97 -13.99 0.23
CA PHE A 48 0.59 -14.42 0.47
C PHE A 48 -0.25 -14.55 -0.81
N LYS A 49 0.38 -14.42 -2.00
CA LYS A 49 -0.31 -14.51 -3.29
C LYS A 49 0.46 -15.39 -4.27
N ILE A 50 -0.23 -15.84 -5.31
CA ILE A 50 0.39 -16.57 -6.44
C ILE A 50 1.47 -15.67 -7.06
N GLU A 51 2.59 -16.27 -7.41
CA GLU A 51 3.71 -15.57 -8.03
C GLU A 51 3.30 -14.93 -9.36
N SER A 52 3.74 -13.69 -9.54
CA SER A 52 3.51 -12.97 -10.80
C SER A 52 4.38 -13.56 -11.91
N LYS A 53 3.77 -13.86 -13.04
CA LYS A 53 4.47 -14.31 -14.26
C LYS A 53 4.97 -13.14 -15.10
N THR A 54 4.48 -11.93 -14.84
CA THR A 54 4.81 -10.73 -15.61
C THR A 54 6.08 -10.07 -15.09
N SER A 55 6.95 -9.64 -15.98
CA SER A 55 8.22 -8.98 -15.61
C SER A 55 7.97 -7.67 -14.83
N ILE A 56 8.92 -7.27 -13.99
CA ILE A 56 8.87 -6.00 -13.24
C ILE A 56 8.75 -4.81 -14.21
N SER A 57 9.53 -4.80 -15.29
CA SER A 57 9.50 -3.72 -16.29
C SER A 57 8.11 -3.56 -16.93
N THR A 58 7.48 -4.67 -17.32
CA THR A 58 6.12 -4.68 -17.88
C THR A 58 5.11 -4.15 -16.87
N ARG A 59 5.20 -4.58 -15.61
CA ARG A 59 4.32 -4.10 -14.54
C ARG A 59 4.50 -2.61 -14.27
N ILE A 60 5.72 -2.09 -14.29
CA ILE A 60 6.02 -0.65 -14.17
C ILE A 60 5.38 0.13 -15.31
N THR A 61 5.54 -0.33 -16.55
CA THR A 61 4.96 0.31 -17.74
C THR A 61 3.43 0.37 -17.62
N TYR A 62 2.82 -0.74 -17.22
CA TYR A 62 1.36 -0.80 -17.03
C TYR A 62 0.87 0.11 -15.88
N CYS A 63 1.62 0.17 -14.77
CA CYS A 63 1.33 1.12 -13.69
C CYS A 63 1.32 2.56 -14.19
N LYS A 64 2.34 2.96 -14.97
CA LYS A 64 2.42 4.32 -15.57
C LYS A 64 1.22 4.61 -16.45
N LYS A 65 0.77 3.63 -17.26
CA LYS A 65 -0.45 3.76 -18.08
C LYS A 65 -1.70 4.02 -17.23
N ILE A 66 -1.90 3.26 -16.16
CA ILE A 66 -3.04 3.41 -15.24
C ILE A 66 -2.99 4.75 -14.48
N ILE A 67 -1.81 5.20 -14.08
CA ILE A 67 -1.61 6.49 -13.40
C ILE A 67 -1.97 7.66 -14.30
N GLY A 68 -1.62 7.58 -15.59
CA GLY A 68 -1.88 8.66 -16.55
C GLY A 68 -1.27 9.98 -16.08
N LEU A 69 -2.07 11.04 -16.06
CA LEU A 69 -1.65 12.40 -15.69
C LEU A 69 -1.55 12.66 -14.17
N ASN A 70 -1.75 11.65 -13.33
CA ASN A 70 -1.71 11.84 -11.86
C ASN A 70 -0.27 11.92 -11.34
N SER A 71 0.39 13.06 -11.54
CA SER A 71 1.81 13.32 -11.25
C SER A 71 2.23 13.10 -9.79
N PHE A 72 1.27 13.09 -8.85
CA PHE A 72 1.52 12.83 -7.44
C PHE A 72 1.81 11.35 -7.11
N ILE A 73 1.59 10.43 -8.08
CA ILE A 73 1.90 9.01 -7.92
C ILE A 73 3.24 8.71 -8.59
N LYS A 74 4.14 8.04 -7.85
CA LYS A 74 5.45 7.61 -8.34
C LYS A 74 5.57 6.09 -8.23
N VAL A 75 5.86 5.43 -9.35
CA VAL A 75 6.11 3.97 -9.37
C VAL A 75 7.58 3.72 -9.06
N LYS A 76 7.86 2.85 -8.09
CA LYS A 76 9.22 2.52 -7.66
C LYS A 76 9.37 1.03 -7.39
N PHE A 77 10.53 0.49 -7.74
CA PHE A 77 10.97 -0.86 -7.38
C PHE A 77 12.20 -0.76 -6.48
N TYR A 78 11.99 -0.92 -5.18
CA TYR A 78 13.04 -0.72 -4.18
C TYR A 78 13.84 -1.97 -3.87
N GLU A 79 13.33 -3.17 -4.16
CA GLU A 79 13.97 -4.43 -3.76
C GLU A 79 15.40 -4.59 -4.25
N ASN A 80 15.73 -4.03 -5.41
CA ASN A 80 17.10 -4.01 -5.93
C ASN A 80 18.04 -3.10 -5.11
N ILE A 81 17.50 -2.04 -4.53
CA ILE A 81 18.26 -1.06 -3.72
C ILE A 81 18.45 -1.57 -2.30
N ILE A 82 17.36 -2.02 -1.67
CA ILE A 82 17.36 -2.44 -0.27
C ILE A 82 17.75 -3.91 -0.07
N LYS A 83 17.88 -4.69 -1.16
CA LYS A 83 18.14 -6.14 -1.16
C LYS A 83 17.17 -6.94 -0.29
N SER A 84 15.90 -6.51 -0.24
CA SER A 84 14.84 -7.12 0.54
C SER A 84 13.47 -6.88 -0.10
N ASN A 85 12.55 -7.85 0.05
CA ASN A 85 11.15 -7.74 -0.33
C ASN A 85 10.21 -7.49 0.88
N LYS A 86 10.78 -7.25 2.06
CA LYS A 86 10.02 -7.08 3.29
C LYS A 86 9.56 -5.63 3.46
N THR A 87 8.30 -5.44 3.78
CA THR A 87 7.71 -4.10 3.99
C THR A 87 8.44 -3.30 5.07
N ILE A 88 8.88 -3.94 6.16
CA ILE A 88 9.62 -3.23 7.22
C ILE A 88 10.93 -2.62 6.70
N ASP A 89 11.63 -3.30 5.81
CA ASP A 89 12.89 -2.81 5.26
C ASP A 89 12.67 -1.63 4.30
N LEU A 90 11.58 -1.67 3.52
CA LEU A 90 11.12 -0.52 2.73
C LEU A 90 10.80 0.70 3.63
N ILE A 91 10.04 0.48 4.69
CA ILE A 91 9.70 1.56 5.64
C ILE A 91 10.97 2.13 6.29
N ASN A 92 11.89 1.29 6.74
CA ASN A 92 13.17 1.72 7.30
C ASN A 92 14.01 2.53 6.30
N HIS A 93 14.06 2.08 5.04
CA HIS A 93 14.76 2.81 3.97
C HIS A 93 14.17 4.20 3.76
N LEU A 94 12.85 4.32 3.64
CA LEU A 94 12.19 5.61 3.47
C LEU A 94 12.36 6.53 4.69
N LYS A 95 12.36 5.99 5.91
CA LYS A 95 12.52 6.73 7.15
C LYS A 95 13.95 7.22 7.41
N LYS A 96 14.94 6.87 6.59
CA LYS A 96 16.25 7.54 6.60
C LYS A 96 16.09 9.05 6.38
N ASN A 97 15.12 9.46 5.59
CA ASN A 97 14.70 10.86 5.53
C ASN A 97 13.80 11.18 6.74
N LYS A 98 14.36 11.91 7.71
CA LYS A 98 13.65 12.29 8.95
C LYS A 98 12.49 13.27 8.74
N SER A 99 12.50 14.00 7.62
CA SER A 99 11.47 15.00 7.28
C SER A 99 10.18 14.41 6.75
N ILE A 100 10.04 13.08 6.66
CA ILE A 100 8.83 12.44 6.15
C ILE A 100 8.01 11.73 7.22
N GLU A 101 6.70 11.76 7.04
CA GLU A 101 5.72 10.96 7.76
C GLU A 101 5.07 9.98 6.77
N ILE A 102 5.12 8.68 7.07
CA ILE A 102 4.66 7.62 6.18
C ILE A 102 3.24 7.20 6.53
N TYR A 103 2.40 7.14 5.51
CA TYR A 103 1.07 6.55 5.52
C TYR A 103 1.09 5.30 4.63
N PHE A 104 1.06 4.11 5.24
CA PHE A 104 1.05 2.85 4.51
C PHE A 104 -0.39 2.48 4.13
N LEU A 105 -0.64 2.35 2.83
CA LEU A 105 -1.97 2.08 2.27
C LEU A 105 -2.12 0.59 1.98
N MET A 106 -3.24 0.01 2.41
CA MET A 106 -3.58 -1.38 2.08
C MET A 106 -5.08 -1.58 1.91
N GLY A 107 -5.47 -2.61 1.17
CA GLY A 107 -6.85 -3.07 1.13
C GLY A 107 -7.24 -3.86 2.39
N ALA A 108 -8.54 -3.92 2.67
CA ALA A 108 -9.09 -4.67 3.80
C ALA A 108 -8.72 -6.17 3.79
N ASP A 109 -8.51 -6.75 2.62
CA ASP A 109 -8.04 -8.13 2.46
C ASP A 109 -6.63 -8.34 3.06
N ASN A 110 -5.74 -7.38 2.91
CA ASN A 110 -4.38 -7.44 3.46
C ASN A 110 -4.36 -7.26 4.98
N LEU A 111 -5.30 -6.51 5.55
CA LEU A 111 -5.39 -6.32 7.00
C LEU A 111 -5.60 -7.64 7.74
N ILE A 112 -6.35 -8.58 7.15
CA ILE A 112 -6.65 -9.89 7.75
C ILE A 112 -5.36 -10.67 8.03
N THR A 113 -4.39 -10.58 7.13
CA THR A 113 -3.11 -11.31 7.23
C THR A 113 -1.96 -10.45 7.74
N PHE A 114 -2.16 -9.16 7.99
CA PHE A 114 -1.10 -8.24 8.38
C PHE A 114 -0.31 -8.68 9.62
N HIS A 115 -0.97 -9.32 10.59
CA HIS A 115 -0.31 -9.86 11.79
C HIS A 115 0.74 -10.94 11.46
N LYS A 116 0.68 -11.56 10.29
CA LYS A 116 1.65 -12.55 9.79
C LYS A 116 2.81 -11.92 9.03
N TRP A 117 2.75 -10.61 8.74
CA TRP A 117 3.82 -9.95 8.02
C TRP A 117 5.08 -9.85 8.89
N HIS A 118 6.23 -9.99 8.26
CA HIS A 118 7.50 -9.88 8.97
C HIS A 118 7.59 -8.56 9.73
N LYS A 119 7.79 -8.65 11.06
CA LYS A 119 7.85 -7.50 11.97
C LYS A 119 6.65 -6.54 11.86
N SER A 120 5.44 -7.06 11.72
CA SER A 120 4.21 -6.25 11.59
C SER A 120 4.04 -5.22 12.72
N LYS A 121 4.40 -5.57 13.96
CA LYS A 121 4.40 -4.64 15.09
C LYS A 121 5.34 -3.45 14.85
N SER A 122 6.55 -3.70 14.35
CA SER A 122 7.51 -2.62 14.03
C SER A 122 7.01 -1.73 12.89
N ILE A 123 6.30 -2.29 11.90
CA ILE A 123 5.68 -1.49 10.83
C ILE A 123 4.67 -0.51 11.44
N SER A 124 3.77 -0.99 12.31
CA SER A 124 2.73 -0.14 12.94
C SER A 124 3.29 0.92 13.89
N GLN A 125 4.50 0.72 14.41
CA GLN A 125 5.19 1.74 15.24
C GLN A 125 5.87 2.83 14.41
N LYS A 126 6.12 2.58 13.12
CA LYS A 126 6.91 3.46 12.25
C LYS A 126 6.09 4.26 11.25
N CYS A 127 4.85 3.89 11.00
CA CYS A 127 3.98 4.55 10.04
C CYS A 127 2.50 4.46 10.43
N ASN A 128 1.71 5.40 9.91
CA ASN A 128 0.26 5.31 9.95
C ASN A 128 -0.22 4.26 8.95
N ILE A 129 -1.26 3.51 9.28
CA ILE A 129 -1.83 2.47 8.41
C ILE A 129 -3.23 2.89 7.98
N LEU A 130 -3.43 3.02 6.67
CA LEU A 130 -4.71 3.33 6.05
C LEU A 130 -5.26 2.08 5.39
N VAL A 131 -6.37 1.58 5.90
CA VAL A 131 -7.04 0.39 5.37
C VAL A 131 -8.26 0.81 4.58
N PHE A 132 -8.26 0.50 3.29
CA PHE A 132 -9.36 0.84 2.40
C PHE A 132 -10.34 -0.32 2.30
N ASP A 133 -11.62 0.00 2.46
CA ASP A 133 -12.69 -0.98 2.36
C ASP A 133 -12.68 -1.67 0.99
N ARG A 134 -12.94 -2.97 0.99
CA ARG A 134 -12.96 -3.81 -0.20
C ARG A 134 -14.17 -4.73 -0.15
N HIS A 135 -14.84 -4.88 -1.30
CA HIS A 135 -16.03 -5.73 -1.40
C HIS A 135 -15.76 -7.14 -0.85
N GLY A 136 -16.62 -7.61 0.04
CA GLY A 136 -16.53 -8.94 0.67
C GLY A 136 -15.56 -9.05 1.86
N TYR A 137 -14.68 -8.07 2.12
CA TYR A 137 -13.63 -8.19 3.14
C TYR A 137 -13.87 -7.37 4.41
N LYS A 138 -14.83 -6.43 4.42
CA LYS A 138 -15.05 -5.51 5.53
C LYS A 138 -15.27 -6.23 6.86
N LYS A 139 -16.22 -7.18 6.93
CA LYS A 139 -16.56 -7.91 8.16
C LYS A 139 -15.36 -8.64 8.75
N ASN A 140 -14.63 -9.39 7.91
CA ASN A 140 -13.48 -10.17 8.34
C ASN A 140 -12.29 -9.29 8.73
N SER A 141 -12.06 -8.18 8.02
CA SER A 141 -11.00 -7.24 8.35
C SER A 141 -11.22 -6.53 9.69
N LEU A 142 -12.45 -6.11 9.98
CA LEU A 142 -12.81 -5.49 11.27
C LEU A 142 -12.76 -6.46 12.45
N LYS A 143 -12.93 -7.77 12.19
CA LYS A 143 -12.76 -8.84 13.19
C LYS A 143 -11.32 -9.35 13.31
N SER A 144 -10.40 -8.91 12.46
CA SER A 144 -9.03 -9.38 12.43
C SER A 144 -8.27 -9.06 13.73
N LYS A 145 -7.29 -9.92 14.05
CA LYS A 145 -6.38 -9.70 15.20
C LYS A 145 -5.69 -8.33 15.13
N THR A 146 -5.29 -7.91 13.94
CA THR A 146 -4.66 -6.61 13.69
C THR A 146 -5.57 -5.46 14.05
N PHE A 147 -6.81 -5.46 13.53
CA PHE A 147 -7.76 -4.37 13.78
C PHE A 147 -8.11 -4.23 15.26
N LYS A 148 -8.22 -5.35 15.99
CA LYS A 148 -8.50 -5.35 17.42
C LYS A 148 -7.35 -4.84 18.28
N ARG A 149 -6.10 -5.10 17.85
CA ARG A 149 -4.89 -4.82 18.64
C ARG A 149 -4.29 -3.44 18.39
N LEU A 150 -4.41 -2.91 17.17
CA LEU A 150 -3.82 -1.62 16.83
C LEU A 150 -4.66 -0.45 17.30
N ASN A 151 -3.96 0.59 17.80
CA ASN A 151 -4.59 1.84 18.19
C ASN A 151 -5.24 2.52 16.98
N LYS A 152 -6.44 3.07 17.17
CA LYS A 152 -7.20 3.78 16.13
C LYS A 152 -6.53 5.08 15.65
N SER A 153 -5.60 5.63 16.42
CA SER A 153 -4.76 6.75 15.96
C SER A 153 -3.78 6.34 14.87
N ILE A 154 -3.31 5.08 14.90
CA ILE A 154 -2.34 4.52 13.96
C ILE A 154 -3.04 3.86 12.76
N LEU A 155 -4.07 3.04 13.03
CA LEU A 155 -4.82 2.33 12.00
C LEU A 155 -6.17 2.99 11.77
N LYS A 156 -6.40 3.48 10.55
CA LYS A 156 -7.67 4.08 10.14
C LYS A 156 -8.33 3.24 9.04
N PHE A 157 -9.57 2.82 9.29
CA PHE A 157 -10.38 2.11 8.30
C PHE A 157 -11.17 3.12 7.47
N ILE A 158 -10.92 3.14 6.16
CA ILE A 158 -11.46 4.13 5.23
C ILE A 158 -12.60 3.51 4.42
N LYS A 159 -13.81 4.01 4.65
CA LYS A 159 -14.96 3.74 3.78
C LYS A 159 -14.92 4.69 2.59
N PHE A 160 -15.02 4.17 1.38
CA PHE A 160 -15.09 4.97 0.16
C PHE A 160 -15.86 4.22 -0.93
N LYS A 161 -16.20 4.92 -2.03
CA LYS A 161 -16.88 4.28 -3.17
C LYS A 161 -15.95 3.21 -3.75
N LYS A 162 -16.38 1.95 -3.64
CA LYS A 162 -15.57 0.80 -4.04
C LYS A 162 -15.46 0.70 -5.55
N VAL A 163 -14.26 0.40 -6.01
CA VAL A 163 -14.02 -0.06 -7.38
C VAL A 163 -14.00 -1.58 -7.35
N ASN A 164 -15.00 -2.21 -7.92
CA ASN A 164 -15.18 -3.67 -7.89
C ASN A 164 -14.25 -4.37 -8.89
N ILE A 165 -12.95 -4.21 -8.71
CA ILE A 165 -11.91 -4.79 -9.58
C ILE A 165 -10.72 -5.27 -8.74
N SER A 166 -10.13 -6.40 -9.11
CA SER A 166 -8.89 -6.90 -8.51
C SER A 166 -7.94 -7.43 -9.59
N SER A 167 -6.63 -7.41 -9.29
CA SER A 167 -5.63 -8.00 -10.18
C SER A 167 -5.90 -9.48 -10.46
N SER A 168 -6.41 -10.22 -9.46
CA SER A 168 -6.76 -11.63 -9.62
C SER A 168 -7.93 -11.85 -10.58
N GLN A 169 -8.92 -10.96 -10.62
CA GLN A 169 -10.00 -10.99 -11.59
C GLN A 169 -9.50 -10.69 -13.01
N LEU A 170 -8.63 -9.69 -13.14
CA LEU A 170 -8.08 -9.30 -14.45
C LEU A 170 -7.16 -10.36 -15.07
N ARG A 171 -6.49 -11.19 -14.26
CA ARG A 171 -5.67 -12.31 -14.75
C ARG A 171 -6.47 -13.52 -15.22
N LYS A 172 -7.77 -13.59 -14.94
CA LYS A 172 -8.65 -14.68 -15.36
C LYS A 172 -9.35 -14.41 -16.70
N ILE A 173 -9.20 -13.21 -17.21
CA ILE A 173 -9.68 -12.75 -18.51
C ILE A 173 -8.54 -12.90 -19.54
#